data_10d7fa6238cc4da708e9d2d28389a087
#
_entry.id   10d7fa6238cc4da708e9d2d28389a087
#
_cell.length_a   1.000
_cell.length_b   1.000
_cell.length_c   1.000
_cell.angle_alpha   90.00
_cell.angle_beta   90.00
_cell.angle_gamma   90.00
#
_symmetry.space_group_name_H-M   'P 1'
#
loop_
_entity.id
_entity.type
_entity.pdbx_description
1 polymer ?
#
loop_
_entity_poly.entity_id
_entity_poly.type
_entity_poly.pdbx_seq_one_letter_code
_entity_poly.pdbx_strand_id
1 'polypeptide(L)'
;MFLSYLLGQLNFKAPAFAGLILSILGLLLIVNPSIVSAEGFIQTLSNNPLAYTLAFCGAILWSLYCVFTPRYAQGKNGITLFFCLTSVALWLLFCLSDQAWQTPSVSMSLMIIVVGALVGIAYKNWNQSLQFGNIQLLLLASYFTPILSSLMSSLILHTLPSWSFWLGTLGVSFGAMLSWKFSTPLRKV
;
A
#
# COMPACT_ATOMS: atom_id res chain seq x y z
N MET A 1 -7.70 -8.31 -0.18
CA MET A 1 -8.63 -9.26 -0.85
C MET A 1 -8.20 -10.72 -0.73
N PHE A 2 -6.98 -11.09 -1.18
CA PHE A 2 -6.51 -12.48 -1.08
C PHE A 2 -6.51 -13.02 0.36
N LEU A 3 -6.02 -12.24 1.33
CA LEU A 3 -6.07 -12.62 2.74
C LEU A 3 -7.50 -12.82 3.27
N SER A 4 -8.44 -11.97 2.85
CA SER A 4 -9.86 -12.12 3.22
C SER A 4 -10.49 -13.38 2.61
N TYR A 5 -10.03 -13.80 1.45
CA TYR A 5 -10.40 -15.09 0.85
C TYR A 5 -9.84 -16.26 1.67
N LEU A 6 -8.55 -16.23 2.03
CA LEU A 6 -7.92 -17.27 2.85
C LEU A 6 -8.58 -17.40 4.24
N LEU A 7 -9.05 -16.30 4.79
CA LEU A 7 -9.77 -16.27 6.08
C LEU A 7 -11.27 -16.62 5.95
N GLY A 8 -11.72 -17.09 4.78
CA GLY A 8 -13.11 -17.51 4.55
C GLY A 8 -14.12 -16.37 4.63
N GLN A 9 -13.73 -15.13 4.31
CA GLN A 9 -14.63 -13.97 4.34
C GLN A 9 -15.18 -13.61 2.96
N LEU A 10 -14.48 -14.01 1.92
CA LEU A 10 -14.82 -13.75 0.53
C LEU A 10 -14.80 -15.06 -0.26
N ASN A 11 -15.73 -15.19 -1.18
CA ASN A 11 -15.69 -16.25 -2.18
C ASN A 11 -15.19 -15.67 -3.51
N PHE A 12 -14.16 -16.28 -4.10
CA PHE A 12 -13.60 -15.87 -5.39
C PHE A 12 -14.13 -16.75 -6.50
N LYS A 13 -14.70 -16.12 -7.52
CA LYS A 13 -14.97 -16.79 -8.79
C LYS A 13 -13.70 -16.82 -9.64
N ALA A 14 -13.60 -17.72 -10.60
CA ALA A 14 -12.42 -17.83 -11.47
C ALA A 14 -11.90 -16.50 -12.07
N PRO A 15 -12.74 -15.55 -12.53
CA PRO A 15 -12.25 -14.26 -13.02
C PRO A 15 -11.60 -13.39 -11.96
N ALA A 16 -11.90 -13.58 -10.66
CA ALA A 16 -11.24 -12.86 -9.58
C ALA A 16 -9.76 -13.24 -9.46
N PHE A 17 -9.42 -14.50 -9.69
CA PHE A 17 -8.02 -14.95 -9.72
C PHE A 17 -7.27 -14.37 -10.93
N ALA A 18 -7.91 -14.27 -12.09
CA ALA A 18 -7.31 -13.61 -13.26
C ALA A 18 -7.02 -12.14 -12.96
N GLY A 19 -7.91 -11.43 -12.27
CA GLY A 19 -7.69 -10.07 -11.81
C GLY A 19 -6.52 -9.96 -10.83
N LEU A 20 -6.36 -10.91 -9.92
CA LEU A 20 -5.23 -10.97 -8.99
C LEU A 20 -3.90 -11.15 -9.73
N ILE A 21 -3.85 -12.09 -10.68
CA ILE A 21 -2.67 -12.34 -11.49
C ILE A 21 -2.30 -11.08 -12.30
N LEU A 22 -3.27 -10.43 -12.92
CA LEU A 22 -3.07 -9.19 -13.67
C LEU A 22 -2.50 -8.08 -12.79
N SER A 23 -3.00 -7.96 -11.55
CA SER A 23 -2.46 -6.99 -10.59
C SER A 23 -1.01 -7.28 -10.20
N ILE A 24 -0.66 -8.55 -10.01
CA ILE A 24 0.72 -8.96 -9.68
C ILE A 24 1.65 -8.67 -10.87
N LEU A 25 1.24 -9.04 -12.08
CA LEU A 25 2.03 -8.74 -13.30
C LEU A 25 2.20 -7.23 -13.49
N GLY A 26 1.15 -6.44 -13.26
CA GLY A 26 1.22 -4.98 -13.29
C GLY A 26 2.21 -4.43 -12.27
N LEU A 27 2.21 -4.95 -11.04
CA LEU A 27 3.16 -4.56 -10.00
C LEU A 27 4.61 -4.87 -10.39
N LEU A 28 4.85 -6.05 -10.96
CA LEU A 28 6.17 -6.45 -11.43
C LEU A 28 6.68 -5.50 -12.53
N LEU A 29 5.83 -5.09 -13.46
CA LEU A 29 6.17 -4.11 -14.50
C LEU A 29 6.52 -2.72 -13.93
N ILE A 30 5.86 -2.30 -12.84
CA ILE A 30 6.17 -1.04 -12.16
C ILE A 30 7.56 -1.08 -11.52
N VAL A 31 7.89 -2.20 -10.85
CA VAL A 31 9.16 -2.33 -10.11
C VAL A 31 10.34 -2.38 -11.08
N ASN A 32 10.27 -3.21 -12.08
CA ASN A 32 11.33 -3.32 -13.09
C ASN A 32 10.78 -4.06 -14.34
N PRO A 33 10.81 -3.44 -15.52
CA PRO A 33 10.39 -4.10 -16.76
C PRO A 33 11.15 -5.40 -17.08
N SER A 34 12.41 -5.53 -16.64
CA SER A 34 13.22 -6.74 -16.85
C SER A 34 12.80 -7.92 -15.98
N ILE A 35 11.99 -7.70 -14.95
CA ILE A 35 11.42 -8.75 -14.07
C ILE A 35 10.52 -9.74 -14.81
N VAL A 36 10.05 -9.40 -16.00
CA VAL A 36 9.27 -10.33 -16.85
C VAL A 36 10.07 -11.59 -17.23
N SER A 37 11.41 -11.52 -17.23
CA SER A 37 12.28 -12.70 -17.35
C SER A 37 12.60 -13.29 -15.96
N ALA A 38 12.69 -14.62 -15.86
CA ALA A 38 13.04 -15.30 -14.61
C ALA A 38 14.42 -14.85 -14.07
N GLU A 39 15.39 -14.62 -14.94
CA GLU A 39 16.72 -14.14 -14.59
C GLU A 39 16.66 -12.71 -14.02
N GLY A 40 15.93 -11.81 -14.68
CA GLY A 40 15.74 -10.43 -14.20
C GLY A 40 15.02 -10.37 -12.86
N PHE A 41 14.07 -11.27 -12.61
CA PHE A 41 13.39 -11.40 -11.32
C PHE A 41 14.36 -11.78 -10.21
N ILE A 42 15.14 -12.84 -10.41
CA ILE A 42 16.13 -13.33 -9.42
C ILE A 42 17.19 -12.26 -9.17
N GLN A 43 17.71 -11.62 -10.22
CA GLN A 43 18.70 -10.57 -10.09
C GLN A 43 18.17 -9.36 -9.32
N THR A 44 16.94 -8.93 -9.57
CA THR A 44 16.32 -7.81 -8.86
C THR A 44 16.16 -8.11 -7.37
N LEU A 45 15.69 -9.30 -7.02
CA LEU A 45 15.55 -9.72 -5.62
C LEU A 45 16.89 -9.87 -4.91
N SER A 46 17.91 -10.42 -5.61
CA SER A 46 19.24 -10.65 -5.03
C SER A 46 20.03 -9.35 -4.81
N ASN A 47 19.75 -8.29 -5.57
CA ASN A 47 20.43 -7.00 -5.39
C ASN A 47 20.05 -6.31 -4.07
N ASN A 48 18.81 -6.44 -3.59
CA ASN A 48 18.34 -5.82 -2.35
C ASN A 48 17.35 -6.73 -1.60
N PRO A 49 17.77 -7.91 -1.13
CA PRO A 49 16.87 -8.90 -0.55
C PRO A 49 16.15 -8.40 0.70
N LEU A 50 16.86 -7.61 1.54
CA LEU A 50 16.28 -7.04 2.76
C LEU A 50 15.14 -6.07 2.44
N ALA A 51 15.31 -5.18 1.47
CA ALA A 51 14.30 -4.21 1.09
C ALA A 51 13.01 -4.88 0.59
N TYR A 52 13.14 -5.88 -0.28
CA TYR A 52 11.98 -6.63 -0.80
C TYR A 52 11.30 -7.49 0.29
N THR A 53 12.08 -8.09 1.19
CA THR A 53 11.52 -8.84 2.32
C THR A 53 10.74 -7.91 3.26
N LEU A 54 11.29 -6.75 3.61
CA LEU A 54 10.60 -5.76 4.44
C LEU A 54 9.33 -5.23 3.77
N ALA A 55 9.38 -4.94 2.47
CA ALA A 55 8.20 -4.51 1.71
C ALA A 55 7.11 -5.59 1.69
N PHE A 56 7.48 -6.85 1.52
CA PHE A 56 6.53 -7.97 1.56
C PHE A 56 5.91 -8.16 2.94
N CYS A 57 6.71 -8.12 4.01
CA CYS A 57 6.21 -8.16 5.38
C CYS A 57 5.28 -6.98 5.68
N GLY A 58 5.63 -5.77 5.22
CA GLY A 58 4.79 -4.59 5.34
C GLY A 58 3.44 -4.75 4.65
N ALA A 59 3.40 -5.33 3.46
CA ALA A 59 2.17 -5.62 2.74
C ALA A 59 1.26 -6.63 3.48
N ILE A 60 1.86 -7.65 4.09
CA ILE A 60 1.12 -8.61 4.93
C ILE A 60 0.55 -7.91 6.17
N LEU A 61 1.36 -7.15 6.91
CA LEU A 61 0.94 -6.41 8.09
C LEU A 61 -0.18 -5.41 7.76
N TRP A 62 -0.07 -4.69 6.65
CA TRP A 62 -1.12 -3.79 6.17
C TRP A 62 -2.43 -4.53 5.88
N SER A 63 -2.33 -5.69 5.23
CA SER A 63 -3.50 -6.52 4.93
C SER A 63 -4.16 -7.05 6.20
N LEU A 64 -3.38 -7.49 7.18
CA LEU A 64 -3.86 -7.91 8.50
C LEU A 64 -4.56 -6.76 9.23
N TYR A 65 -3.94 -5.57 9.24
CA TYR A 65 -4.54 -4.37 9.80
C TYR A 65 -5.91 -4.08 9.19
N CYS A 66 -6.04 -4.07 7.87
CA CYS A 66 -7.31 -3.81 7.19
C CYS A 66 -8.40 -4.86 7.50
N VAL A 67 -8.01 -6.11 7.70
CA VAL A 67 -8.96 -7.21 7.99
C VAL A 67 -9.39 -7.24 9.47
N PHE A 68 -8.45 -6.98 10.38
CA PHE A 68 -8.71 -7.10 11.81
C PHE A 68 -9.28 -5.82 12.44
N THR A 69 -8.95 -4.64 11.92
CA THR A 69 -9.45 -3.37 12.47
C THR A 69 -10.98 -3.32 12.61
N PRO A 70 -11.80 -3.69 11.60
CA PRO A 70 -13.26 -3.67 11.76
C PRO A 70 -13.80 -4.58 12.86
N ARG A 71 -13.02 -5.62 13.23
CA ARG A 71 -13.44 -6.63 14.21
C ARG A 71 -13.05 -6.26 15.64
N TYR A 72 -11.85 -5.70 15.80
CA TYR A 72 -11.24 -5.56 17.13
C TYR A 72 -11.15 -4.12 17.63
N ALA A 73 -11.25 -3.12 16.75
CA ALA A 73 -11.10 -1.71 17.14
C ALA A 73 -12.26 -1.17 17.98
N GLN A 74 -13.46 -1.79 17.91
CA GLN A 74 -14.64 -1.40 18.72
C GLN A 74 -14.93 0.12 18.69
N GLY A 75 -14.79 0.75 17.54
CA GLY A 75 -14.99 2.20 17.40
C GLY A 75 -13.79 3.06 17.83
N LYS A 76 -12.76 2.48 18.42
CA LYS A 76 -11.56 3.21 18.86
C LYS A 76 -10.63 3.47 17.69
N ASN A 77 -10.01 4.65 17.68
CA ASN A 77 -9.02 5.01 16.67
C ASN A 77 -7.62 5.04 17.31
N GLY A 78 -6.86 3.97 17.06
CA GLY A 78 -5.50 3.80 17.58
C GLY A 78 -4.41 4.47 16.75
N ILE A 79 -4.75 5.18 15.66
CA ILE A 79 -3.76 5.73 14.71
C ILE A 79 -2.76 6.66 15.39
N THR A 80 -3.22 7.54 16.27
CA THR A 80 -2.33 8.45 17.01
C THR A 80 -1.29 7.66 17.82
N LEU A 81 -1.73 6.61 18.54
CA LEU A 81 -0.84 5.76 19.31
C LEU A 81 0.18 5.06 18.40
N PHE A 82 -0.27 4.52 17.25
CA PHE A 82 0.62 3.85 16.31
C PHE A 82 1.68 4.82 15.74
N PHE A 83 1.30 6.04 15.39
CA PHE A 83 2.25 7.06 14.94
C PHE A 83 3.23 7.48 16.04
N CYS A 84 2.76 7.62 17.28
CA CYS A 84 3.65 7.91 18.42
C CYS A 84 4.67 6.78 18.63
N LEU A 85 4.23 5.52 18.64
CA LEU A 85 5.12 4.37 18.80
C LEU A 85 6.12 4.26 17.64
N THR A 86 5.66 4.46 16.41
CA THR A 86 6.53 4.46 15.21
C THR A 86 7.54 5.59 15.30
N SER A 87 7.13 6.79 15.70
CA SER A 87 8.03 7.93 15.87
C SER A 87 9.11 7.64 16.91
N VAL A 88 8.73 7.10 18.07
CA VAL A 88 9.71 6.70 19.11
C VAL A 88 10.67 5.65 18.58
N ALA A 89 10.15 4.62 17.88
CA ALA A 89 10.99 3.57 17.31
C ALA A 89 11.99 4.12 16.28
N LEU A 90 11.54 5.04 15.39
CA LEU A 90 12.42 5.68 14.41
C LEU A 90 13.49 6.56 15.07
N TRP A 91 13.14 7.31 16.12
CA TRP A 91 14.10 8.09 16.90
C TRP A 91 15.13 7.22 17.59
N LEU A 92 14.72 6.08 18.17
CA LEU A 92 15.66 5.13 18.77
C LEU A 92 16.61 4.54 17.72
N LEU A 93 16.09 4.15 16.56
CA LEU A 93 16.90 3.66 15.45
C LEU A 93 17.90 4.73 14.95
N PHE A 94 17.46 5.98 14.85
CA PHE A 94 18.35 7.09 14.50
C PHE A 94 19.47 7.28 15.52
N CYS A 95 19.16 7.27 16.82
CA CYS A 95 20.16 7.39 17.90
C CYS A 95 21.16 6.23 17.93
N LEU A 96 20.77 5.05 17.42
CA LEU A 96 21.64 3.87 17.32
C LEU A 96 22.38 3.80 16.00
N SER A 97 22.08 4.69 15.06
CA SER A 97 22.77 4.78 13.75
C SER A 97 23.91 5.78 13.79
N ASP A 98 24.91 5.57 12.95
CA ASP A 98 26.03 6.51 12.78
C ASP A 98 25.69 7.74 11.91
N GLN A 99 24.39 8.00 11.70
CA GLN A 99 23.96 9.12 10.85
C GLN A 99 24.06 10.45 11.58
N ALA A 100 24.71 11.42 10.95
CA ALA A 100 24.81 12.77 11.48
C ALA A 100 23.47 13.51 11.36
N TRP A 101 23.12 14.24 12.41
CA TRP A 101 21.97 15.15 12.39
C TRP A 101 22.16 16.25 11.35
N GLN A 102 21.18 16.40 10.47
CA GLN A 102 21.12 17.52 9.53
C GLN A 102 19.97 18.44 9.93
N THR A 103 20.27 19.72 10.17
CA THR A 103 19.25 20.73 10.48
C THR A 103 18.43 21.03 9.23
N PRO A 104 17.12 20.77 9.21
CA PRO A 104 16.30 21.07 8.06
C PRO A 104 16.15 22.58 7.87
N SER A 105 16.10 23.04 6.61
CA SER A 105 15.76 24.42 6.30
C SER A 105 14.32 24.75 6.73
N VAL A 106 13.96 26.02 6.84
CA VAL A 106 12.60 26.46 7.20
C VAL A 106 11.56 25.89 6.22
N SER A 107 11.85 25.93 4.92
CA SER A 107 10.98 25.36 3.89
C SER A 107 10.79 23.85 4.08
N MET A 108 11.85 23.12 4.37
CA MET A 108 11.83 21.69 4.62
C MET A 108 11.03 21.35 5.89
N SER A 109 11.19 22.14 6.94
CA SER A 109 10.44 21.98 8.19
C SER A 109 8.95 22.18 7.97
N LEU A 110 8.55 23.21 7.24
CA LEU A 110 7.14 23.45 6.89
C LEU A 110 6.58 22.29 6.05
N MET A 111 7.34 21.81 5.08
CA MET A 111 6.93 20.67 4.25
C MET A 111 6.73 19.40 5.09
N ILE A 112 7.63 19.11 6.03
CA ILE A 112 7.50 17.96 6.95
C ILE A 112 6.22 18.09 7.79
N ILE A 113 5.93 19.27 8.34
CA ILE A 113 4.72 19.51 9.15
C ILE A 113 3.46 19.32 8.31
N VAL A 114 3.40 19.91 7.12
CA VAL A 114 2.23 19.82 6.24
C VAL A 114 1.99 18.37 5.79
N VAL A 115 3.03 17.69 5.31
CA VAL A 115 2.93 16.29 4.89
C VAL A 115 2.55 15.39 6.06
N GLY A 116 3.18 15.58 7.24
CA GLY A 116 2.85 14.83 8.45
C GLY A 116 1.39 14.99 8.87
N ALA A 117 0.86 16.23 8.84
CA ALA A 117 -0.54 16.50 9.13
C ALA A 117 -1.48 15.82 8.11
N LEU A 118 -1.21 15.94 6.82
CA LEU A 118 -2.00 15.31 5.76
C LEU A 118 -2.01 13.79 5.89
N VAL A 119 -0.86 13.17 6.15
CA VAL A 119 -0.73 11.73 6.37
C VAL A 119 -1.52 11.31 7.61
N GLY A 120 -1.39 12.04 8.73
CA GLY A 120 -2.14 11.76 9.95
C GLY A 120 -3.66 11.80 9.75
N ILE A 121 -4.16 12.82 9.04
CA ILE A 121 -5.58 12.96 8.69
C ILE A 121 -6.03 11.81 7.77
N ALA A 122 -5.23 11.48 6.75
CA ALA A 122 -5.55 10.41 5.81
C ALA A 122 -5.67 9.06 6.52
N TYR A 123 -4.72 8.69 7.37
CA TYR A 123 -4.78 7.44 8.13
C TYR A 123 -5.90 7.41 9.17
N LYS A 124 -6.20 8.55 9.82
CA LYS A 124 -7.36 8.66 10.70
C LYS A 124 -8.65 8.35 9.95
N ASN A 125 -8.85 8.99 8.80
CA ASN A 125 -10.03 8.80 7.97
C ASN A 125 -10.10 7.38 7.41
N TRP A 126 -8.96 6.80 6.99
CA TRP A 126 -8.88 5.41 6.56
C TRP A 126 -9.34 4.45 7.66
N ASN A 127 -8.82 4.63 8.88
CA ASN A 127 -9.20 3.80 10.03
C ASN A 127 -10.70 3.90 10.34
N GLN A 128 -11.27 5.11 10.31
CA GLN A 128 -12.72 5.31 10.49
C GLN A 128 -13.52 4.67 9.37
N SER A 129 -13.08 4.80 8.12
CA SER A 129 -13.76 4.20 6.97
C SER A 129 -13.74 2.68 7.01
N LEU A 130 -12.68 2.06 7.53
CA LEU A 130 -12.63 0.61 7.77
C LEU A 130 -13.66 0.14 8.80
N GLN A 131 -13.93 0.95 9.83
CA GLN A 131 -14.82 0.57 10.94
C GLN A 131 -16.28 0.86 10.65
N PHE A 132 -16.58 2.00 10.04
CA PHE A 132 -17.94 2.52 9.90
C PHE A 132 -18.38 2.70 8.44
N GLY A 133 -17.45 2.64 7.50
CA GLY A 133 -17.71 2.87 6.10
C GLY A 133 -18.09 1.60 5.32
N ASN A 134 -18.39 1.81 4.04
CA ASN A 134 -18.55 0.70 3.10
C ASN A 134 -17.16 0.22 2.65
N ILE A 135 -16.71 -0.90 3.20
CA ILE A 135 -15.39 -1.48 2.91
C ILE A 135 -15.21 -1.77 1.41
N GLN A 136 -16.28 -2.19 0.71
CA GLN A 136 -16.21 -2.46 -0.74
C GLN A 136 -15.92 -1.19 -1.53
N LEU A 137 -16.59 -0.09 -1.20
CA LEU A 137 -16.35 1.21 -1.84
C LEU A 137 -14.96 1.75 -1.50
N LEU A 138 -14.51 1.59 -0.25
CA LEU A 138 -13.19 2.00 0.19
C LEU A 138 -12.08 1.26 -0.58
N LEU A 139 -12.21 -0.05 -0.71
CA LEU A 139 -11.27 -0.87 -1.48
C LEU A 139 -11.28 -0.46 -2.96
N LEU A 140 -12.46 -0.22 -3.55
CA LEU A 140 -12.57 0.24 -4.94
C LEU A 140 -11.84 1.58 -5.12
N ALA A 141 -12.08 2.55 -4.23
CA ALA A 141 -11.41 3.84 -4.29
C ALA A 141 -9.88 3.73 -4.14
N SER A 142 -9.39 2.81 -3.28
CA SER A 142 -7.97 2.61 -3.07
C SER A 142 -7.22 2.08 -4.31
N TYR A 143 -7.92 1.47 -5.26
CA TYR A 143 -7.30 1.00 -6.50
C TYR A 143 -6.91 2.13 -7.47
N PHE A 144 -7.45 3.33 -7.26
CA PHE A 144 -7.04 4.52 -8.00
C PHE A 144 -5.79 5.19 -7.40
N THR A 145 -5.41 4.83 -6.20
CA THR A 145 -4.25 5.42 -5.50
C THR A 145 -2.95 5.34 -6.32
N PRO A 146 -2.57 4.21 -6.95
CA PRO A 146 -1.35 4.16 -7.76
C PRO A 146 -1.38 5.15 -8.94
N ILE A 147 -2.52 5.31 -9.60
CA ILE A 147 -2.68 6.25 -10.72
C ILE A 147 -2.53 7.68 -10.24
N LEU A 148 -3.27 8.04 -9.18
CA LEU A 148 -3.25 9.41 -8.63
C LEU A 148 -1.88 9.77 -8.06
N SER A 149 -1.23 8.87 -7.31
CA SER A 149 0.10 9.11 -6.76
C SER A 149 1.15 9.28 -7.85
N SER A 150 1.08 8.50 -8.93
CA SER A 150 1.99 8.61 -10.07
C SER A 150 1.82 9.91 -10.82
N LEU A 151 0.58 10.35 -11.05
CA LEU A 151 0.28 11.65 -11.66
C LEU A 151 0.84 12.80 -10.80
N MET A 152 0.55 12.77 -9.49
CA MET A 152 1.06 13.78 -8.56
C MET A 152 2.58 13.82 -8.52
N SER A 153 3.24 12.66 -8.43
CA SER A 153 4.70 12.57 -8.44
C SER A 153 5.29 13.11 -9.76
N SER A 154 4.69 12.78 -10.89
CA SER A 154 5.13 13.27 -12.20
C SER A 154 5.03 14.79 -12.31
N LEU A 155 3.96 15.37 -11.77
CA LEU A 155 3.76 16.83 -11.77
C LEU A 155 4.77 17.54 -10.84
N ILE A 156 4.99 17.00 -9.64
CA ILE A 156 5.88 17.63 -8.63
C ILE A 156 7.35 17.49 -9.02
N LEU A 157 7.73 16.31 -9.52
CA LEU A 157 9.13 16.00 -9.87
C LEU A 157 9.49 16.41 -11.31
N HIS A 158 8.53 16.88 -12.09
CA HIS A 158 8.69 17.19 -13.52
C HIS A 158 9.34 16.04 -14.32
N THR A 159 9.03 14.79 -13.91
CA THR A 159 9.54 13.57 -14.54
C THR A 159 8.40 12.75 -15.09
N LEU A 160 8.52 12.29 -16.33
CA LEU A 160 7.52 11.41 -16.92
C LEU A 160 7.94 9.95 -16.68
N PRO A 161 7.12 9.15 -16.00
CA PRO A 161 7.34 7.72 -15.87
C PRO A 161 7.39 7.03 -17.25
N SER A 162 8.10 5.90 -17.31
CA SER A 162 8.19 5.10 -18.52
C SER A 162 6.83 4.52 -18.94
N TRP A 163 6.68 4.14 -20.19
CA TRP A 163 5.47 3.47 -20.68
C TRP A 163 5.17 2.17 -19.94
N SER A 164 6.19 1.39 -19.58
CA SER A 164 6.05 0.18 -18.77
C SER A 164 5.47 0.46 -17.39
N PHE A 165 5.83 1.58 -16.77
CA PHE A 165 5.26 2.03 -15.51
C PHE A 165 3.75 2.33 -15.64
N TRP A 166 3.34 3.04 -16.68
CA TRP A 166 1.91 3.34 -16.92
C TRP A 166 1.11 2.07 -17.22
N LEU A 167 1.64 1.17 -18.05
CA LEU A 167 1.00 -0.12 -18.33
C LEU A 167 0.88 -0.96 -17.05
N GLY A 168 1.92 -0.98 -16.22
CA GLY A 168 1.90 -1.64 -14.92
C GLY A 168 0.85 -1.06 -13.98
N THR A 169 0.78 0.26 -13.87
CA THR A 169 -0.19 0.97 -13.03
C THR A 169 -1.64 0.70 -13.47
N LEU A 170 -1.91 0.71 -14.76
CA LEU A 170 -3.21 0.32 -15.31
C LEU A 170 -3.49 -1.16 -15.04
N GLY A 171 -2.51 -2.04 -15.22
CA GLY A 171 -2.64 -3.47 -14.93
C GLY A 171 -3.02 -3.74 -13.47
N VAL A 172 -2.38 -3.04 -12.51
CA VAL A 172 -2.73 -3.12 -11.07
C VAL A 172 -4.17 -2.67 -10.86
N SER A 173 -4.56 -1.52 -11.38
CA SER A 173 -5.89 -0.94 -11.14
C SER A 173 -7.00 -1.79 -11.78
N PHE A 174 -6.86 -2.17 -13.04
CA PHE A 174 -7.84 -3.03 -13.72
C PHE A 174 -7.92 -4.43 -13.11
N GLY A 175 -6.78 -5.03 -12.80
CA GLY A 175 -6.72 -6.34 -12.16
C GLY A 175 -7.40 -6.35 -10.80
N ALA A 176 -7.19 -5.30 -10.00
CA ALA A 176 -7.82 -5.14 -8.70
C ALA A 176 -9.35 -4.91 -8.84
N MET A 177 -9.79 -4.10 -9.80
CA MET A 177 -11.22 -3.91 -10.10
C MET A 177 -11.88 -5.21 -10.55
N LEU A 178 -11.22 -6.00 -11.41
CA LEU A 178 -11.71 -7.29 -11.88
C LEU A 178 -11.83 -8.26 -10.71
N SER A 179 -10.79 -8.35 -9.88
CA SER A 179 -10.79 -9.19 -8.68
C SER A 179 -11.92 -8.81 -7.73
N TRP A 180 -12.15 -7.51 -7.52
CA TRP A 180 -13.24 -7.03 -6.68
C TRP A 180 -14.62 -7.37 -7.25
N LYS A 181 -14.85 -7.13 -8.54
CA LYS A 181 -16.14 -7.36 -9.20
C LYS A 181 -16.60 -8.83 -9.08
N PHE A 182 -15.66 -9.77 -9.12
CA PHE A 182 -15.95 -11.21 -9.06
C PHE A 182 -15.66 -11.83 -7.68
N SER A 183 -15.46 -11.00 -6.65
CA SER A 183 -15.43 -11.43 -5.26
C SER A 183 -16.78 -11.14 -4.58
N THR A 184 -17.33 -12.10 -3.88
CA THR A 184 -18.58 -11.93 -3.12
C THR A 184 -18.32 -12.16 -1.64
N PRO A 185 -18.79 -11.28 -0.73
CA PRO A 185 -18.68 -11.54 0.69
C PRO A 185 -19.49 -12.79 1.05
N LEU A 186 -18.88 -13.69 1.82
CA LEU A 186 -19.60 -14.80 2.41
C LEU A 186 -20.55 -14.22 3.47
N ARG A 187 -21.83 -14.45 3.28
CA ARG A 187 -22.87 -14.04 4.22
C ARG A 187 -22.54 -14.72 5.57
N LYS A 188 -22.32 -13.93 6.62
CA LYS A 188 -22.27 -14.50 7.97
C LYS A 188 -23.65 -15.11 8.23
N VAL A 189 -23.71 -16.42 8.35
CA VAL A 189 -24.83 -17.15 8.95
C VAL A 189 -24.84 -16.87 10.45
#